data_53a156927b29b1cd6244e7ea05a597aa
#
_entry.id   53a156927b29b1cd6244e7ea05a597aa
#
_cell.length_a   1.000
_cell.length_b   1.000
_cell.length_c   1.000
_cell.angle_alpha   90.00
_cell.angle_beta   90.00
_cell.angle_gamma   90.00
#
_symmetry.space_group_name_H-M   'P 1'
#
loop_
_entity.id
_entity.type
_entity.pdbx_description
1 polymer ?
#
loop_
_entity_poly.entity_id
_entity_poly.type
_entity_poly.pdbx_seq_one_letter_code
_entity_poly.pdbx_strand_id
1 'polypeptide(L)'
;DWIHNIHDLACFYTWFQEELDIEQIRCIGFSMGGWLAAEMAAMSRHSFSRLMLVDAVGLKPKKGEIKDIFIITPEELAELSFYDTRQIPEYDAIYNSSLTAEDRNLTERDREMAVRICWKPYMHSPRLPHILGRVSIPTSIIWGREDQLVPLECGELYQQVIPGSTLTIINNCGHSPQIEKPEEFVETVLSFLQ
;
A
#
# COMPACT_ATOMS: atom_id res chain seq x y z
N ASP A 1 22.08 -10.83 0.10
CA ASP A 1 21.80 -9.50 -0.48
C ASP A 1 21.31 -9.56 -1.93
N TRP A 2 20.21 -10.27 -2.18
CA TRP A 2 19.64 -10.43 -3.53
C TRP A 2 18.34 -9.64 -3.72
N ILE A 3 17.75 -9.06 -2.65
CA ILE A 3 16.52 -8.27 -2.73
C ILE A 3 16.87 -6.84 -3.15
N HIS A 4 16.48 -6.48 -4.39
CA HIS A 4 16.78 -5.17 -4.99
C HIS A 4 15.55 -4.39 -5.44
N ASN A 5 14.37 -5.01 -5.42
CA ASN A 5 13.09 -4.41 -5.80
C ASN A 5 11.92 -5.12 -5.11
N ILE A 6 10.70 -4.61 -5.29
CA ILE A 6 9.49 -5.20 -4.69
C ILE A 6 9.20 -6.61 -5.21
N HIS A 7 9.56 -6.93 -6.43
CA HIS A 7 9.38 -8.29 -6.95
C HIS A 7 10.26 -9.31 -6.24
N ASP A 8 11.52 -8.96 -5.99
CA ASP A 8 12.43 -9.84 -5.23
C ASP A 8 11.91 -10.05 -3.80
N LEU A 9 11.39 -8.97 -3.21
CA LEU A 9 10.76 -9.04 -1.89
C LEU A 9 9.49 -9.91 -1.91
N ALA A 10 8.70 -9.84 -2.97
CA ALA A 10 7.52 -10.70 -3.16
C ALA A 10 7.92 -12.19 -3.30
N CYS A 11 9.00 -12.48 -4.04
CA CYS A 11 9.57 -13.83 -4.09
C CYS A 11 9.95 -14.33 -2.70
N PHE A 12 10.66 -13.49 -1.91
CA PHE A 12 11.06 -13.83 -0.55
C PHE A 12 9.85 -14.16 0.33
N TYR A 13 8.82 -13.31 0.33
CA TYR A 13 7.63 -13.57 1.16
C TYR A 13 6.79 -14.74 0.68
N THR A 14 6.78 -15.04 -0.62
CA THR A 14 6.14 -16.26 -1.14
C THR A 14 6.85 -17.51 -0.63
N TRP A 15 8.20 -17.55 -0.68
CA TRP A 15 8.97 -18.65 -0.09
C TRP A 15 8.78 -18.75 1.42
N PHE A 16 8.75 -17.62 2.12
CA PHE A 16 8.51 -17.60 3.56
C PHE A 16 7.15 -18.20 3.94
N GLN A 17 6.10 -17.93 3.14
CA GLN A 17 4.78 -18.56 3.31
C GLN A 17 4.84 -20.07 3.07
N GLU A 18 5.52 -20.51 2.02
CA GLU A 18 5.71 -21.93 1.69
C GLU A 18 6.44 -22.67 2.82
N GLU A 19 7.54 -22.11 3.34
CA GLU A 19 8.29 -22.70 4.45
C GLU A 19 7.48 -22.80 5.77
N LEU A 20 6.53 -21.93 5.96
CA LEU A 20 5.63 -21.94 7.13
C LEU A 20 4.32 -22.72 6.89
N ASP A 21 4.14 -23.29 5.70
CA ASP A 21 2.89 -23.97 5.29
C ASP A 21 1.64 -23.09 5.49
N ILE A 22 1.78 -21.78 5.14
CA ILE A 22 0.71 -20.80 5.29
C ILE A 22 0.12 -20.51 3.90
N GLU A 23 -1.12 -20.92 3.69
CA GLU A 23 -1.87 -20.71 2.46
C GLU A 23 -3.20 -19.99 2.71
N GLN A 24 -3.83 -19.52 1.63
CA GLN A 24 -5.19 -18.97 1.64
C GLN A 24 -5.39 -17.81 2.62
N ILE A 25 -4.39 -16.96 2.75
CA ILE A 25 -4.41 -15.79 3.63
C ILE A 25 -5.44 -14.77 3.13
N ARG A 26 -6.14 -14.11 4.04
CA ARG A 26 -6.86 -12.87 3.76
C ARG A 26 -5.90 -11.72 3.94
N CYS A 27 -5.44 -11.12 2.86
CA CYS A 27 -4.37 -10.13 2.87
C CYS A 27 -4.92 -8.72 2.68
N ILE A 28 -4.47 -7.79 3.53
CA ILE A 28 -4.69 -6.34 3.36
C ILE A 28 -3.32 -5.71 3.21
N GLY A 29 -3.08 -5.05 2.08
CA GLY A 29 -1.84 -4.34 1.79
C GLY A 29 -2.07 -2.84 1.66
N PHE A 30 -1.33 -2.04 2.44
CA PHE A 30 -1.35 -0.59 2.42
C PHE A 30 -0.17 -0.04 1.63
N SER A 31 -0.39 0.98 0.81
CA SER A 31 0.68 1.71 0.13
C SER A 31 1.69 0.76 -0.57
N MET A 32 2.95 0.77 -0.16
CA MET A 32 4.00 -0.15 -0.65
C MET A 32 3.67 -1.63 -0.33
N GLY A 33 3.05 -1.91 0.82
CA GLY A 33 2.55 -3.25 1.15
C GLY A 33 1.44 -3.72 0.23
N GLY A 34 0.64 -2.81 -0.31
CA GLY A 34 -0.35 -3.09 -1.35
C GLY A 34 0.30 -3.51 -2.67
N TRP A 35 1.35 -2.83 -3.08
CA TRP A 35 2.13 -3.24 -4.24
C TRP A 35 2.76 -4.63 -4.05
N LEU A 36 3.39 -4.87 -2.90
CA LEU A 36 3.96 -6.17 -2.54
C LEU A 36 2.91 -7.28 -2.61
N ALA A 37 1.75 -7.08 -1.99
CA ALA A 37 0.66 -8.05 -2.00
C ALA A 37 0.11 -8.31 -3.42
N ALA A 38 0.03 -7.28 -4.25
CA ALA A 38 -0.38 -7.41 -5.65
C ALA A 38 0.61 -8.23 -6.49
N GLU A 39 1.92 -8.05 -6.29
CA GLU A 39 2.96 -8.89 -6.91
C GLU A 39 2.81 -10.36 -6.48
N MET A 40 2.70 -10.62 -5.17
CA MET A 40 2.52 -11.97 -4.62
C MET A 40 1.26 -12.65 -5.18
N ALA A 41 0.12 -11.94 -5.22
CA ALA A 41 -1.14 -12.46 -5.75
C ALA A 41 -1.05 -12.81 -7.25
N ALA A 42 -0.26 -12.04 -8.02
CA ALA A 42 -0.03 -12.32 -9.44
C ALA A 42 0.93 -13.51 -9.67
N MET A 43 1.81 -13.79 -8.71
CA MET A 43 2.79 -14.89 -8.77
C MET A 43 2.20 -16.22 -8.31
N SER A 44 1.43 -16.23 -7.23
CA SER A 44 0.90 -17.43 -6.60
C SER A 44 -0.62 -17.36 -6.46
N ARG A 45 -1.30 -18.44 -6.90
CA ARG A 45 -2.76 -18.59 -6.72
C ARG A 45 -3.15 -19.15 -5.35
N HIS A 46 -2.18 -19.60 -4.58
CA HIS A 46 -2.40 -20.30 -3.30
C HIS A 46 -2.09 -19.39 -2.09
N SER A 47 -1.29 -18.35 -2.27
CA SER A 47 -0.89 -17.44 -1.19
C SER A 47 -2.09 -16.78 -0.51
N PHE A 48 -3.05 -16.30 -1.30
CA PHE A 48 -4.19 -15.55 -0.77
C PHE A 48 -5.53 -16.15 -1.19
N SER A 49 -6.52 -16.08 -0.27
CA SER A 49 -7.93 -16.35 -0.56
C SER A 49 -8.71 -15.08 -0.88
N ARG A 50 -8.28 -13.94 -0.34
CA ARG A 50 -8.82 -12.61 -0.60
C ARG A 50 -7.70 -11.58 -0.56
N LEU A 51 -7.79 -10.55 -1.38
CA LEU A 51 -6.83 -9.45 -1.45
C LEU A 51 -7.54 -8.11 -1.28
N MET A 52 -7.05 -7.27 -0.38
CA MET A 52 -7.46 -5.88 -0.28
C MET A 52 -6.25 -4.97 -0.46
N LEU A 53 -6.37 -4.01 -1.37
CA LEU A 53 -5.35 -3.00 -1.67
C LEU A 53 -5.84 -1.65 -1.19
N VAL A 54 -5.07 -0.99 -0.33
CA VAL A 54 -5.42 0.29 0.28
C VAL A 54 -4.37 1.33 -0.10
N ASP A 55 -4.78 2.34 -0.86
CA ASP A 55 -3.92 3.46 -1.33
C ASP A 55 -2.57 2.97 -1.88
N ALA A 56 -2.60 1.91 -2.68
CA ALA A 56 -1.42 1.14 -3.07
C ALA A 56 -0.61 1.83 -4.16
N VAL A 57 0.70 1.96 -3.96
CA VAL A 57 1.66 2.29 -5.04
C VAL A 57 1.85 1.08 -5.97
N GLY A 58 2.75 1.16 -6.94
CA GLY A 58 3.09 0.04 -7.84
C GLY A 58 2.65 0.24 -9.28
N LEU A 59 1.62 1.04 -9.53
CA LEU A 59 1.17 1.43 -10.87
C LEU A 59 1.50 2.89 -11.13
N LYS A 60 1.97 3.20 -12.35
CA LYS A 60 2.30 4.56 -12.76
C LYS A 60 1.03 5.28 -13.22
N PRO A 61 0.61 6.39 -12.57
CA PRO A 61 -0.50 7.20 -13.05
C PRO A 61 -0.15 7.88 -14.38
N LYS A 62 -1.17 8.19 -15.19
CA LYS A 62 -1.00 8.86 -16.49
C LYS A 62 -1.11 10.38 -16.38
N LYS A 63 -1.91 10.87 -15.44
CA LYS A 63 -2.22 12.29 -15.25
C LYS A 63 -1.70 12.85 -13.94
N GLY A 64 -1.72 12.05 -12.88
CA GLY A 64 -1.20 12.43 -11.58
C GLY A 64 0.30 12.10 -11.43
N GLU A 65 0.83 12.36 -10.26
CA GLU A 65 2.21 12.03 -9.89
C GLU A 65 2.23 11.45 -8.47
N ILE A 66 2.95 10.34 -8.26
CA ILE A 66 3.20 9.81 -6.93
C ILE A 66 4.19 10.75 -6.25
N LYS A 67 3.82 11.28 -5.08
CA LYS A 67 4.65 12.22 -4.33
C LYS A 67 5.99 11.57 -3.97
N ASP A 68 7.08 12.28 -4.20
CA ASP A 68 8.40 11.83 -3.79
C ASP A 68 8.57 11.98 -2.28
N ILE A 69 8.35 10.88 -1.56
CA ILE A 69 8.46 10.82 -0.10
C ILE A 69 9.91 10.80 0.41
N PHE A 70 10.89 10.65 -0.48
CA PHE A 70 12.29 10.59 -0.09
C PHE A 70 12.97 11.96 -0.02
N ILE A 71 12.33 13.00 -0.54
CA ILE A 71 12.85 14.36 -0.52
C ILE A 71 12.10 15.31 0.42
N ILE A 72 11.02 14.85 1.05
CA ILE A 72 10.23 15.63 2.02
C ILE A 72 10.57 15.24 3.45
N THR A 73 10.27 16.13 4.39
CA THR A 73 10.50 15.85 5.81
C THR A 73 9.46 14.87 6.38
N PRO A 74 9.72 14.21 7.51
CA PRO A 74 8.72 13.39 8.18
C PRO A 74 7.43 14.15 8.52
N GLU A 75 7.55 15.42 8.91
CA GLU A 75 6.42 16.29 9.22
C GLU A 75 5.58 16.58 7.97
N GLU A 76 6.22 16.92 6.84
CA GLU A 76 5.53 17.11 5.56
C GLU A 76 4.86 15.81 5.09
N LEU A 77 5.53 14.65 5.27
CA LEU A 77 4.94 13.36 4.96
C LEU A 77 3.69 13.10 5.79
N ALA A 78 3.76 13.37 7.10
CA ALA A 78 2.63 13.22 8.00
C ALA A 78 1.45 14.13 7.59
N GLU A 79 1.72 15.41 7.28
CA GLU A 79 0.68 16.34 6.82
C GLU A 79 0.03 15.87 5.50
N LEU A 80 0.82 15.42 4.52
CA LEU A 80 0.32 14.97 3.21
C LEU A 80 -0.38 13.60 3.27
N SER A 81 -0.16 12.84 4.33
CA SER A 81 -0.81 11.53 4.53
C SER A 81 -2.28 11.65 4.90
N PHE A 82 -2.75 12.84 5.28
CA PHE A 82 -4.11 13.05 5.77
C PHE A 82 -4.84 14.14 4.99
N TYR A 83 -6.15 14.03 4.91
CA TYR A 83 -7.00 15.09 4.39
C TYR A 83 -7.06 16.30 5.33
N ASP A 84 -7.25 16.05 6.64
CA ASP A 84 -7.27 17.10 7.68
C ASP A 84 -6.75 16.54 9.01
N THR A 85 -5.49 16.82 9.32
CA THR A 85 -4.81 16.38 10.55
C THR A 85 -5.51 16.80 11.84
N ARG A 86 -6.27 17.92 11.82
CA ARG A 86 -7.02 18.43 12.97
C ARG A 86 -8.21 17.55 13.37
N GLN A 87 -8.65 16.67 12.48
CA GLN A 87 -9.74 15.74 12.74
C GLN A 87 -9.28 14.38 13.28
N ILE A 88 -7.97 14.23 13.49
CA ILE A 88 -7.38 12.98 13.98
C ILE A 88 -7.00 13.17 15.45
N PRO A 89 -7.77 12.61 16.40
CA PRO A 89 -7.52 12.81 17.84
C PRO A 89 -6.14 12.33 18.29
N GLU A 90 -5.63 11.27 17.67
CA GLU A 90 -4.36 10.64 18.00
C GLU A 90 -3.17 11.18 17.20
N TYR A 91 -3.36 12.20 16.34
CA TYR A 91 -2.31 12.73 15.47
C TYR A 91 -1.03 13.08 16.24
N ASP A 92 -1.16 13.84 17.31
CA ASP A 92 -0.02 14.24 18.14
C ASP A 92 0.67 13.05 18.82
N ALA A 93 -0.09 12.05 19.24
CA ALA A 93 0.47 10.85 19.84
C ALA A 93 1.22 9.97 18.83
N ILE A 94 0.78 9.94 17.59
CA ILE A 94 1.36 9.12 16.52
C ILE A 94 2.59 9.82 15.90
N TYR A 95 2.49 11.12 15.62
CA TYR A 95 3.47 11.84 14.79
C TYR A 95 4.32 12.86 15.55
N ASN A 96 3.81 13.43 16.67
CA ASN A 96 4.51 14.44 17.45
C ASN A 96 5.12 13.90 18.74
N SER A 97 5.02 12.59 19.00
CA SER A 97 5.72 11.99 20.14
C SER A 97 7.23 12.07 19.93
N SER A 98 7.97 12.43 21.00
CA SER A 98 9.42 12.51 20.94
C SER A 98 10.03 11.12 20.66
N LEU A 99 10.45 10.91 19.43
CA LEU A 99 11.16 9.69 19.04
C LEU A 99 12.48 9.57 19.80
N THR A 100 12.77 8.39 20.32
CA THR A 100 14.08 8.07 20.89
C THR A 100 15.16 8.06 19.79
N ALA A 101 16.43 8.06 20.18
CA ALA A 101 17.52 7.93 19.21
C ALA A 101 17.47 6.58 18.47
N GLU A 102 16.96 5.54 19.13
CA GLU A 102 16.79 4.21 18.54
C GLU A 102 15.68 4.21 17.49
N ASP A 103 14.53 4.85 17.81
CA ASP A 103 13.41 4.98 16.85
C ASP A 103 13.83 5.75 15.60
N ARG A 104 14.59 6.85 15.75
CA ARG A 104 15.13 7.60 14.62
C ARG A 104 16.05 6.77 13.74
N ASN A 105 16.97 6.00 14.35
CA ASN A 105 17.86 5.13 13.60
C ASN A 105 17.10 4.04 12.85
N LEU A 106 16.04 3.49 13.45
CA LEU A 106 15.18 2.50 12.80
C LEU A 106 14.47 3.12 11.60
N THR A 107 13.86 4.29 11.77
CA THR A 107 13.18 5.02 10.68
C THR A 107 14.12 5.34 9.53
N GLU A 108 15.36 5.75 9.80
CA GLU A 108 16.36 6.00 8.75
C GLU A 108 16.73 4.72 7.99
N ARG A 109 16.93 3.60 8.68
CA ARG A 109 17.21 2.30 8.05
C ARG A 109 16.04 1.80 7.20
N ASP A 110 14.80 1.98 7.66
CA ASP A 110 13.60 1.65 6.90
C ASP A 110 13.50 2.51 5.63
N ARG A 111 13.81 3.80 5.74
CA ARG A 111 13.85 4.73 4.61
C ARG A 111 14.93 4.34 3.59
N GLU A 112 16.14 4.01 4.04
CA GLU A 112 17.22 3.52 3.17
C GLU A 112 16.81 2.23 2.43
N MET A 113 16.16 1.31 3.12
CA MET A 113 15.65 0.08 2.52
C MET A 113 14.55 0.38 1.49
N ALA A 114 13.61 1.26 1.80
CA ALA A 114 12.56 1.66 0.87
C ALA A 114 13.15 2.33 -0.39
N VAL A 115 14.13 3.22 -0.25
CA VAL A 115 14.87 3.79 -1.39
C VAL A 115 15.49 2.68 -2.24
N ARG A 116 16.14 1.73 -1.64
CA ARG A 116 16.83 0.64 -2.35
C ARG A 116 15.88 -0.17 -3.23
N ILE A 117 14.65 -0.44 -2.77
CA ILE A 117 13.72 -1.34 -3.46
C ILE A 117 12.65 -0.63 -4.29
N CYS A 118 12.39 0.68 -4.05
CA CYS A 118 11.29 1.43 -4.68
C CYS A 118 11.73 2.67 -5.48
N TRP A 119 13.04 2.95 -5.56
CA TRP A 119 13.50 4.17 -6.23
C TRP A 119 13.54 4.07 -7.75
N LYS A 120 13.81 2.90 -8.30
CA LYS A 120 14.11 2.80 -9.74
C LYS A 120 13.41 1.61 -10.41
N PRO A 121 12.28 1.85 -11.08
CA PRO A 121 11.56 3.13 -11.20
C PRO A 121 10.83 3.52 -9.91
N TYR A 122 10.66 4.84 -9.68
CA TYR A 122 10.10 5.36 -8.45
C TYR A 122 8.66 4.89 -8.21
N MET A 123 8.44 4.17 -7.11
CA MET A 123 7.16 3.71 -6.58
C MET A 123 6.24 2.98 -7.58
N HIS A 124 6.77 2.43 -8.68
CA HIS A 124 5.98 1.61 -9.61
C HIS A 124 6.82 0.55 -10.33
N SER A 125 6.14 -0.46 -10.89
CA SER A 125 6.75 -1.46 -11.76
C SER A 125 6.11 -1.41 -13.16
N PRO A 126 6.90 -1.18 -14.22
CA PRO A 126 6.39 -1.26 -15.60
C PRO A 126 5.81 -2.64 -15.96
N ARG A 127 6.23 -3.70 -15.25
CA ARG A 127 5.77 -5.07 -15.46
C ARG A 127 4.44 -5.35 -14.78
N LEU A 128 4.17 -4.72 -13.63
CA LEU A 128 3.02 -5.04 -12.77
C LEU A 128 1.68 -5.01 -13.54
N PRO A 129 1.36 -3.99 -14.36
CA PRO A 129 0.10 -3.97 -15.11
C PRO A 129 -0.12 -5.21 -15.99
N HIS A 130 0.97 -5.80 -16.50
CA HIS A 130 0.90 -6.96 -17.41
C HIS A 130 0.64 -8.29 -16.69
N ILE A 131 0.99 -8.38 -15.41
CA ILE A 131 0.82 -9.61 -14.63
C ILE A 131 -0.44 -9.61 -13.77
N LEU A 132 -1.00 -8.44 -13.42
CA LEU A 132 -2.18 -8.32 -12.57
C LEU A 132 -3.45 -8.96 -13.17
N GLY A 133 -3.54 -9.11 -14.49
CA GLY A 133 -4.61 -9.88 -15.14
C GLY A 133 -4.65 -11.38 -14.76
N ARG A 134 -3.62 -11.88 -14.07
CA ARG A 134 -3.57 -13.25 -13.53
C ARG A 134 -4.19 -13.39 -12.13
N VAL A 135 -4.43 -12.30 -11.45
CA VAL A 135 -5.10 -12.31 -10.14
C VAL A 135 -6.53 -12.79 -10.33
N SER A 136 -6.86 -13.93 -9.74
CA SER A 136 -8.15 -14.62 -9.91
C SER A 136 -8.93 -14.74 -8.60
N ILE A 137 -8.39 -14.22 -7.52
CA ILE A 137 -9.02 -14.18 -6.19
C ILE A 137 -9.90 -12.95 -6.05
N PRO A 138 -10.94 -12.97 -5.21
CA PRO A 138 -11.69 -11.78 -4.86
C PRO A 138 -10.75 -10.66 -4.41
N THR A 139 -10.86 -9.49 -5.05
CA THR A 139 -9.99 -8.35 -4.77
C THR A 139 -10.83 -7.09 -4.55
N SER A 140 -10.61 -6.42 -3.43
CA SER A 140 -11.17 -5.12 -3.10
C SER A 140 -10.07 -4.07 -3.07
N ILE A 141 -10.37 -2.89 -3.58
CA ILE A 141 -9.47 -1.74 -3.61
C ILE A 141 -10.16 -0.63 -2.82
N ILE A 142 -9.46 -0.03 -1.86
CA ILE A 142 -9.94 1.12 -1.09
C ILE A 142 -9.01 2.29 -1.38
N TRP A 143 -9.59 3.49 -1.54
CA TRP A 143 -8.80 4.69 -1.81
C TRP A 143 -9.38 5.93 -1.15
N GLY A 144 -8.51 6.71 -0.50
CA GLY A 144 -8.85 8.06 -0.08
C GLY A 144 -9.00 8.98 -1.31
N ARG A 145 -10.12 9.69 -1.42
CA ARG A 145 -10.36 10.58 -2.57
C ARG A 145 -9.32 11.68 -2.67
N GLU A 146 -8.91 12.19 -1.53
CA GLU A 146 -8.00 13.33 -1.39
C GLU A 146 -6.56 12.88 -1.05
N ASP A 147 -6.20 11.65 -1.43
CA ASP A 147 -4.83 11.15 -1.26
C ASP A 147 -3.84 12.02 -2.05
N GLN A 148 -2.97 12.72 -1.30
CA GLN A 148 -1.96 13.62 -1.85
C GLN A 148 -0.62 12.92 -2.12
N LEU A 149 -0.44 11.69 -1.63
CA LEU A 149 0.76 10.88 -1.83
C LEU A 149 0.64 9.99 -3.06
N VAL A 150 -0.49 9.30 -3.20
CA VAL A 150 -0.74 8.37 -4.31
C VAL A 150 -2.08 8.72 -4.96
N PRO A 151 -2.08 9.26 -6.19
CA PRO A 151 -3.30 9.69 -6.85
C PRO A 151 -4.36 8.60 -6.96
N LEU A 152 -5.64 8.95 -6.75
CA LEU A 152 -6.79 8.04 -6.94
C LEU A 152 -6.76 7.30 -8.29
N GLU A 153 -6.17 7.91 -9.32
CA GLU A 153 -5.96 7.28 -10.64
C GLU A 153 -5.25 5.91 -10.51
N CYS A 154 -4.35 5.74 -9.52
CA CYS A 154 -3.69 4.45 -9.30
C CYS A 154 -4.69 3.37 -8.85
N GLY A 155 -5.67 3.72 -8.02
CA GLY A 155 -6.78 2.82 -7.63
C GLY A 155 -7.65 2.44 -8.82
N GLU A 156 -7.97 3.40 -9.68
CA GLU A 156 -8.71 3.18 -10.93
C GLU A 156 -7.93 2.26 -11.89
N LEU A 157 -6.61 2.43 -11.97
CA LEU A 157 -5.74 1.56 -12.78
C LEU A 157 -5.70 0.13 -12.23
N TYR A 158 -5.61 -0.04 -10.90
CA TYR A 158 -5.71 -1.36 -10.28
C TYR A 158 -7.05 -2.03 -10.62
N GLN A 159 -8.16 -1.31 -10.52
CA GLN A 159 -9.48 -1.84 -10.89
C GLN A 159 -9.58 -2.23 -12.36
N GLN A 160 -8.94 -1.47 -13.26
CA GLN A 160 -8.94 -1.78 -14.69
C GLN A 160 -8.17 -3.05 -15.03
N VAL A 161 -7.08 -3.34 -14.30
CA VAL A 161 -6.17 -4.44 -14.67
C VAL A 161 -6.38 -5.72 -13.88
N ILE A 162 -7.03 -5.65 -12.69
CA ILE A 162 -7.39 -6.84 -11.89
C ILE A 162 -8.83 -7.26 -12.21
N PRO A 163 -9.04 -8.43 -12.83
CA PRO A 163 -10.37 -8.88 -13.24
C PRO A 163 -11.30 -9.05 -12.03
N GLY A 164 -12.50 -8.49 -12.12
CA GLY A 164 -13.54 -8.66 -11.10
C GLY A 164 -13.28 -7.92 -9.78
N SER A 165 -12.25 -7.06 -9.71
CA SER A 165 -12.00 -6.22 -8.54
C SER A 165 -13.04 -5.12 -8.39
N THR A 166 -13.27 -4.69 -7.14
CA THR A 166 -14.12 -3.54 -6.80
C THR A 166 -13.27 -2.40 -6.26
N LEU A 167 -13.68 -1.15 -6.53
CA LEU A 167 -13.04 0.06 -5.99
C LEU A 167 -14.04 0.80 -5.11
N THR A 168 -13.67 0.99 -3.85
CA THR A 168 -14.37 1.84 -2.88
C THR A 168 -13.57 3.11 -2.67
N ILE A 169 -14.21 4.27 -2.83
CA ILE A 169 -13.58 5.58 -2.67
C ILE A 169 -14.14 6.23 -1.41
N ILE A 170 -13.28 6.54 -0.46
CA ILE A 170 -13.64 7.19 0.80
C ILE A 170 -13.44 8.71 0.63
N ASN A 171 -14.50 9.49 0.82
CA ASN A 171 -14.45 10.95 0.67
C ASN A 171 -13.89 11.63 1.92
N ASN A 172 -13.30 12.81 1.76
CA ASN A 172 -12.63 13.56 2.83
C ASN A 172 -11.62 12.68 3.58
N CYS A 173 -10.79 11.98 2.81
CA CYS A 173 -9.82 11.01 3.29
C CYS A 173 -8.55 11.08 2.42
N GLY A 174 -7.40 11.14 3.06
CA GLY A 174 -6.08 11.07 2.43
C GLY A 174 -5.58 9.64 2.31
N HIS A 175 -4.28 9.45 2.54
CA HIS A 175 -3.54 8.19 2.36
C HIS A 175 -3.71 7.18 3.52
N SER A 176 -4.47 7.53 4.54
CA SER A 176 -4.59 6.72 5.77
C SER A 176 -6.05 6.49 6.18
N PRO A 177 -6.87 5.83 5.34
CA PRO A 177 -8.30 5.64 5.61
C PRO A 177 -8.57 4.87 6.92
N GLN A 178 -7.68 3.96 7.32
CA GLN A 178 -7.76 3.23 8.58
C GLN A 178 -7.65 4.14 9.82
N ILE A 179 -7.08 5.33 9.66
CA ILE A 179 -6.93 6.32 10.73
C ILE A 179 -7.98 7.42 10.60
N GLU A 180 -8.17 7.94 9.37
CA GLU A 180 -9.06 9.08 9.13
C GLU A 180 -10.54 8.72 9.18
N LYS A 181 -10.90 7.54 8.72
CA LYS A 181 -12.27 7.03 8.58
C LYS A 181 -12.39 5.60 9.11
N PRO A 182 -12.02 5.33 10.38
CA PRO A 182 -11.89 3.98 10.91
C PRO A 182 -13.19 3.18 10.83
N GLU A 183 -14.34 3.82 11.06
CA GLU A 183 -15.64 3.14 11.03
C GLU A 183 -15.99 2.67 9.61
N GLU A 184 -15.92 3.57 8.62
CA GLU A 184 -16.19 3.29 7.20
C GLU A 184 -15.18 2.27 6.65
N PHE A 185 -13.91 2.42 7.02
CA PHE A 185 -12.85 1.49 6.64
C PHE A 185 -13.11 0.08 7.19
N VAL A 186 -13.38 -0.05 8.49
CA VAL A 186 -13.65 -1.34 9.15
C VAL A 186 -14.91 -2.00 8.58
N GLU A 187 -15.99 -1.25 8.34
CA GLU A 187 -17.21 -1.77 7.72
C GLU A 187 -16.91 -2.36 6.33
N THR A 188 -16.14 -1.64 5.50
CA THR A 188 -15.72 -2.10 4.18
C THR A 188 -14.86 -3.37 4.26
N VAL A 189 -13.91 -3.42 5.19
CA VAL A 189 -13.04 -4.59 5.43
C VAL A 189 -13.88 -5.80 5.85
N LEU A 190 -14.73 -5.64 6.85
CA LEU A 190 -15.54 -6.77 7.37
C LEU A 190 -16.53 -7.29 6.33
N SER A 191 -17.14 -6.39 5.55
CA SER A 191 -18.05 -6.78 4.45
C SER A 191 -17.31 -7.61 3.39
N PHE A 192 -16.08 -7.28 3.10
CA PHE A 192 -15.28 -7.99 2.08
C PHE A 192 -14.69 -9.31 2.60
N LEU A 193 -14.30 -9.37 3.87
CA LEU A 193 -13.64 -10.56 4.44
C LEU A 193 -14.61 -11.68 4.87
N GLN A 194 -15.91 -11.42 4.88
CA GLN A 194 -16.93 -12.46 5.09
C GLN A 194 -17.00 -13.38 3.87
#